data_1b386fa9a50b87c9279398f47ec0ddd4
#
_entry.id   1b386fa9a50b87c9279398f47ec0ddd4
#
_cell.length_a   1.000
_cell.length_b   1.000
_cell.length_c   1.000
_cell.angle_alpha   90.00
_cell.angle_beta   90.00
_cell.angle_gamma   90.00
#
_symmetry.space_group_name_H-M   'P 1'
#
loop_
_entity.id
_entity.type
_entity.pdbx_description
1 polymer ?
#
loop_
_entity_poly.entity_id
_entity_poly.type
_entity_poly.pdbx_seq_one_letter_code
_entity_poly.pdbx_strand_id
1 'polypeptide(L)'
;MHIGILKTDAVRTEWVAEFGEYPDMFVRLVGDANPEATFSTWDVEEGVHPTQDDIDSVDGFIITGSKSSAYDDKQWIRDLEGLIQRLHAARKKMVGICFGHQVIAQALGGVVSKSDKGWGVGINVYELGDAPFKGGQTGQLKLIASHQDQV
;
A
#
# COMPACT_ATOMS: atom_id res chain seq x y z
N MET A 1 17.97 -3.21 -5.69
CA MET A 1 16.55 -2.80 -5.86
C MET A 1 16.25 -1.76 -4.81
N HIS A 2 15.80 -0.56 -5.24
CA HIS A 2 15.44 0.53 -4.35
C HIS A 2 13.92 0.68 -4.29
N ILE A 3 13.34 0.60 -3.09
CA ILE A 3 11.89 0.63 -2.87
C ILE A 3 11.50 1.88 -2.10
N GLY A 4 10.53 2.60 -2.63
CA GLY A 4 9.88 3.71 -1.94
C GLY A 4 8.71 3.21 -1.08
N ILE A 5 8.59 3.70 0.14
CA ILE A 5 7.46 3.42 1.01
C ILE A 5 6.71 4.72 1.24
N LEU A 6 5.45 4.76 0.80
CA LEU A 6 4.52 5.85 1.07
C LEU A 6 3.73 5.49 2.33
N LYS A 7 4.11 6.09 3.44
CA LYS A 7 3.47 5.91 4.74
C LYS A 7 2.19 6.73 4.80
N THR A 8 1.07 6.08 5.08
CA THR A 8 -0.28 6.66 5.07
C THR A 8 -0.98 6.63 6.42
N ASP A 9 -0.32 6.13 7.45
CA ASP A 9 -0.79 6.11 8.85
C ASP A 9 0.38 5.78 9.78
N ALA A 10 0.18 5.95 11.07
CA ALA A 10 1.12 5.57 12.12
C ALA A 10 0.58 4.39 12.94
N VAL A 11 1.49 3.53 13.39
CA VAL A 11 1.18 2.49 14.37
C VAL A 11 0.83 3.14 15.70
N ARG A 12 -0.14 2.60 16.43
CA ARG A 12 -0.47 3.11 17.76
C ARG A 12 0.76 3.07 18.66
N THR A 13 0.97 4.15 19.41
CA THR A 13 2.18 4.35 20.21
C THR A 13 2.50 3.16 21.12
N GLU A 14 1.47 2.52 21.70
CA GLU A 14 1.63 1.36 22.57
C GLU A 14 2.21 0.12 21.87
N TRP A 15 2.13 0.04 20.54
CA TRP A 15 2.60 -1.09 19.75
C TRP A 15 3.93 -0.83 19.03
N VAL A 16 4.35 0.44 18.91
CA VAL A 16 5.58 0.81 18.17
C VAL A 16 6.82 0.14 18.75
N ALA A 17 6.91 0.04 20.09
CA ALA A 17 8.08 -0.57 20.74
C ALA A 17 8.25 -2.06 20.41
N GLU A 18 7.15 -2.78 20.13
CA GLU A 18 7.15 -4.21 19.81
C GLU A 18 7.27 -4.47 18.31
N PHE A 19 6.52 -3.72 17.49
CA PHE A 19 6.37 -4.01 16.06
C PHE A 19 7.13 -3.04 15.14
N GLY A 20 7.50 -1.86 15.61
CA GLY A 20 7.98 -0.75 14.80
C GLY A 20 6.85 0.00 14.10
N GLU A 21 7.19 0.95 13.26
CA GLU A 21 6.26 1.62 12.35
C GLU A 21 5.98 0.77 11.11
N TYR A 22 4.92 1.10 10.35
CA TYR A 22 4.58 0.39 9.12
C TYR A 22 5.76 0.26 8.15
N PRO A 23 6.57 1.31 7.89
CA PRO A 23 7.76 1.17 7.06
C PRO A 23 8.75 0.14 7.58
N ASP A 24 8.97 0.06 8.89
CA ASP A 24 9.91 -0.91 9.50
C ASP A 24 9.46 -2.36 9.25
N MET A 25 8.14 -2.59 9.28
CA MET A 25 7.57 -3.91 8.99
C MET A 25 7.83 -4.32 7.53
N PHE A 26 7.66 -3.39 6.57
CA PHE A 26 7.91 -3.66 5.15
C PHE A 26 9.40 -3.81 4.85
N VAL A 27 10.27 -3.00 5.49
CA VAL A 27 11.72 -3.14 5.39
C VAL A 27 12.16 -4.54 5.83
N ARG A 28 11.64 -5.04 6.95
CA ARG A 28 11.91 -6.41 7.41
C ARG A 28 11.40 -7.45 6.42
N LEU A 29 10.11 -7.36 6.05
CA LEU A 29 9.47 -8.36 5.17
C LEU A 29 10.18 -8.48 3.81
N VAL A 30 10.50 -7.35 3.20
CA VAL A 30 11.16 -7.34 1.89
C VAL A 30 12.66 -7.63 2.03
N GLY A 31 13.31 -7.12 3.08
CA GLY A 31 14.72 -7.38 3.36
C GLY A 31 15.01 -8.86 3.62
N ASP A 32 14.11 -9.58 4.30
CA ASP A 32 14.22 -11.03 4.48
C ASP A 32 14.20 -11.78 3.14
N ALA A 33 13.40 -11.30 2.18
CA ALA A 33 13.29 -11.89 0.85
C ALA A 33 14.40 -11.41 -0.11
N ASN A 34 14.91 -10.20 0.10
CA ASN A 34 15.96 -9.59 -0.72
C ASN A 34 16.87 -8.69 0.14
N PRO A 35 17.95 -9.25 0.72
CA PRO A 35 18.86 -8.51 1.60
C PRO A 35 19.57 -7.32 0.96
N GLU A 36 19.65 -7.29 -0.38
CA GLU A 36 20.24 -6.17 -1.13
C GLU A 36 19.26 -5.04 -1.42
N ALA A 37 18.01 -5.13 -0.95
CA ALA A 37 17.03 -4.07 -1.14
C ALA A 37 17.38 -2.85 -0.26
N THR A 38 17.22 -1.67 -0.83
CA THR A 38 17.32 -0.40 -0.12
C THR A 38 15.97 0.30 -0.11
N PHE A 39 15.76 1.19 0.86
CA PHE A 39 14.46 1.79 1.08
C PHE A 39 14.55 3.29 1.32
N SER A 40 13.55 4.01 0.83
CA SER A 40 13.25 5.40 1.22
C SER A 40 11.81 5.50 1.65
N THR A 41 11.52 6.34 2.64
CA THR A 41 10.16 6.49 3.18
C THR A 41 9.73 7.95 3.13
N TRP A 42 8.46 8.16 2.75
CA TRP A 42 7.79 9.47 2.76
C TRP A 42 6.49 9.36 3.55
N ASP A 43 6.30 10.24 4.52
CA ASP A 43 5.08 10.34 5.32
C ASP A 43 4.08 11.24 4.58
N VAL A 44 3.29 10.61 3.69
CA VAL A 44 2.37 11.35 2.82
C VAL A 44 1.15 11.87 3.57
N GLU A 45 0.80 11.27 4.72
CA GLU A 45 -0.25 11.81 5.60
C GLU A 45 0.17 13.17 6.20
N GLU A 46 1.47 13.32 6.50
CA GLU A 46 2.07 14.56 7.01
C GLU A 46 2.50 15.53 5.87
N GLY A 47 2.15 15.23 4.63
CA GLY A 47 2.45 16.06 3.46
C GLY A 47 3.88 15.94 2.94
N VAL A 48 4.65 14.95 3.37
CA VAL A 48 6.00 14.69 2.86
C VAL A 48 5.90 13.78 1.64
N HIS A 49 6.25 14.31 0.47
CA HIS A 49 6.14 13.58 -0.81
C HIS A 49 7.50 13.42 -1.48
N PRO A 50 7.70 12.33 -2.27
CA PRO A 50 8.90 12.19 -3.09
C PRO A 50 8.98 13.30 -4.15
N THR A 51 10.18 13.82 -4.36
CA THR A 51 10.51 14.69 -5.48
C THR A 51 10.53 13.91 -6.79
N GLN A 52 10.68 14.59 -7.92
CA GLN A 52 10.82 13.89 -9.21
C GLN A 52 12.12 13.06 -9.25
N ASP A 53 13.21 13.56 -8.70
CA ASP A 53 14.50 12.84 -8.64
C ASP A 53 14.37 11.59 -7.76
N ASP A 54 13.63 11.67 -6.65
CA ASP A 54 13.32 10.50 -5.80
C ASP A 54 12.53 9.46 -6.61
N ILE A 55 11.47 9.90 -7.29
CA ILE A 55 10.65 9.00 -8.14
C ILE A 55 11.53 8.32 -9.18
N ASP A 56 12.41 9.04 -9.84
CA ASP A 56 13.27 8.50 -10.90
C ASP A 56 14.25 7.45 -10.35
N SER A 57 14.75 7.64 -9.12
CA SER A 57 15.73 6.78 -8.47
C SER A 57 15.14 5.46 -7.90
N VAL A 58 13.83 5.39 -7.70
CA VAL A 58 13.14 4.26 -7.06
C VAL A 58 12.62 3.27 -8.09
N ASP A 59 12.81 1.97 -7.88
CA ASP A 59 12.36 0.90 -8.78
C ASP A 59 10.85 0.63 -8.67
N GLY A 60 10.27 0.86 -7.50
CA GLY A 60 8.84 0.67 -7.24
C GLY A 60 8.43 1.17 -5.86
N PHE A 61 7.13 1.28 -5.64
CA PHE A 61 6.55 1.86 -4.43
C PHE A 61 5.63 0.88 -3.69
N ILE A 62 5.70 0.91 -2.36
CA ILE A 62 4.72 0.29 -1.47
C ILE A 62 3.91 1.43 -0.85
N ILE A 63 2.58 1.33 -0.89
CA ILE A 63 1.66 2.24 -0.23
C ILE A 63 1.05 1.51 0.95
N THR A 64 1.25 2.00 2.16
CA THR A 64 0.85 1.31 3.38
C THR A 64 -0.68 1.31 3.57
N GLY A 65 -1.14 0.58 4.56
CA GLY A 65 -2.52 0.68 5.04
C GLY A 65 -2.76 1.95 5.85
N SER A 66 -4.02 2.33 6.00
CA SER A 66 -4.47 3.46 6.82
C SER A 66 -5.80 3.13 7.49
N LYS A 67 -6.09 3.80 8.60
CA LYS A 67 -7.41 3.85 9.23
C LYS A 67 -8.42 4.71 8.46
N SER A 68 -7.93 5.57 7.54
CA SER A 68 -8.76 6.41 6.68
C SER A 68 -9.41 5.58 5.57
N SER A 69 -10.56 6.03 5.07
CA SER A 69 -11.15 5.53 3.83
C SER A 69 -10.61 6.30 2.63
N ALA A 70 -10.39 5.60 1.50
CA ALA A 70 -9.85 6.24 0.29
C ALA A 70 -10.75 7.38 -0.23
N TYR A 71 -12.04 7.31 0.06
CA TYR A 71 -13.04 8.33 -0.31
C TYR A 71 -13.23 9.43 0.77
N ASP A 72 -12.44 9.46 1.86
CA ASP A 72 -12.51 10.54 2.84
C ASP A 72 -12.12 11.88 2.20
N ASP A 73 -12.84 12.96 2.55
CA ASP A 73 -12.55 14.30 2.07
C ASP A 73 -11.35 14.91 2.82
N LYS A 74 -10.16 14.37 2.57
CA LYS A 74 -8.89 14.82 3.15
C LYS A 74 -7.92 15.24 2.06
N GLN A 75 -7.24 16.36 2.27
CA GLN A 75 -6.33 16.92 1.26
C GLN A 75 -5.18 15.96 0.94
N TRP A 76 -4.58 15.34 1.96
CA TRP A 76 -3.46 14.42 1.75
C TRP A 76 -3.84 13.18 0.90
N ILE A 77 -5.11 12.73 0.94
CA ILE A 77 -5.59 11.63 0.09
C ILE A 77 -5.64 12.09 -1.38
N ARG A 78 -6.16 13.29 -1.64
CA ARG A 78 -6.17 13.86 -3.01
C ARG A 78 -4.76 14.07 -3.55
N ASP A 79 -3.83 14.53 -2.70
CA ASP A 79 -2.42 14.70 -3.07
C ASP A 79 -1.77 13.36 -3.38
N LEU A 80 -2.08 12.32 -2.59
CA LEU A 80 -1.63 10.95 -2.83
C LEU A 80 -2.21 10.37 -4.13
N GLU A 81 -3.49 10.59 -4.42
CA GLU A 81 -4.09 10.21 -5.71
C GLU A 81 -3.35 10.84 -6.89
N GLY A 82 -3.05 12.13 -6.81
CA GLY A 82 -2.25 12.84 -7.82
C GLY A 82 -0.83 12.26 -7.96
N LEU A 83 -0.21 11.87 -6.84
CA LEU A 83 1.09 11.18 -6.86
C LEU A 83 0.97 9.80 -7.54
N ILE A 84 -0.03 9.00 -7.20
CA ILE A 84 -0.27 7.67 -7.80
C ILE A 84 -0.46 7.79 -9.31
N GLN A 85 -1.21 8.77 -9.79
CA GLN A 85 -1.39 9.02 -11.22
C GLN A 85 -0.05 9.34 -11.92
N ARG A 86 0.81 10.14 -11.29
CA ARG A 86 2.16 10.42 -11.81
C ARG A 86 3.04 9.18 -11.83
N LEU A 87 3.02 8.37 -10.76
CA LEU A 87 3.76 7.11 -10.69
C LEU A 87 3.29 6.13 -11.78
N HIS A 88 1.98 6.04 -12.00
CA HIS A 88 1.41 5.20 -13.05
C HIS A 88 1.84 5.68 -14.46
N ALA A 89 1.77 6.99 -14.72
CA ALA A 89 2.22 7.58 -15.98
C ALA A 89 3.73 7.33 -16.23
N ALA A 90 4.54 7.35 -15.16
CA ALA A 90 5.96 7.02 -15.19
C ALA A 90 6.24 5.49 -15.24
N ARG A 91 5.19 4.66 -15.29
CA ARG A 91 5.27 3.18 -15.29
C ARG A 91 6.03 2.61 -14.10
N LYS A 92 5.99 3.28 -12.95
CA LYS A 92 6.53 2.74 -11.71
C LYS A 92 5.66 1.60 -11.20
N LYS A 93 6.30 0.55 -10.70
CA LYS A 93 5.59 -0.55 -10.05
C LYS A 93 5.02 -0.07 -8.72
N MET A 94 3.80 -0.44 -8.42
CA MET A 94 3.14 -0.07 -7.17
C MET A 94 2.48 -1.30 -6.54
N VAL A 95 2.61 -1.42 -5.23
CA VAL A 95 1.90 -2.40 -4.40
C VAL A 95 1.17 -1.63 -3.31
N GLY A 96 -0.13 -1.77 -3.24
CA GLY A 96 -0.96 -1.16 -2.20
C GLY A 96 -1.44 -2.20 -1.19
N ILE A 97 -1.35 -1.87 0.09
CA ILE A 97 -1.80 -2.73 1.18
C ILE A 97 -3.04 -2.11 1.82
N CYS A 98 -4.16 -2.85 1.84
CA CYS A 98 -5.43 -2.42 2.41
C CYS A 98 -5.87 -1.05 1.83
N PHE A 99 -5.82 0.03 2.61
CA PHE A 99 -6.05 1.40 2.10
C PHE A 99 -5.21 1.72 0.86
N GLY A 100 -3.93 1.33 0.85
CA GLY A 100 -3.04 1.54 -0.30
C GLY A 100 -3.57 0.90 -1.59
N HIS A 101 -4.16 -0.31 -1.51
CA HIS A 101 -4.83 -0.95 -2.65
C HIS A 101 -6.06 -0.15 -3.09
N GLN A 102 -6.87 0.31 -2.14
CA GLN A 102 -8.09 1.06 -2.42
C GLN A 102 -7.78 2.41 -3.07
N VAL A 103 -6.82 3.18 -2.53
CA VAL A 103 -6.46 4.48 -3.10
C VAL A 103 -5.80 4.36 -4.48
N ILE A 104 -5.04 3.30 -4.76
CA ILE A 104 -4.55 3.02 -6.12
C ILE A 104 -5.73 2.81 -7.07
N ALA A 105 -6.70 1.97 -6.69
CA ALA A 105 -7.86 1.73 -7.52
C ALA A 105 -8.64 3.03 -7.79
N GLN A 106 -8.90 3.83 -6.77
CA GLN A 106 -9.62 5.09 -6.89
C GLN A 106 -8.86 6.09 -7.76
N ALA A 107 -7.57 6.28 -7.55
CA ALA A 107 -6.74 7.19 -8.34
C ALA A 107 -6.70 6.83 -9.84
N LEU A 108 -6.88 5.55 -10.17
CA LEU A 108 -6.87 5.04 -11.55
C LEU A 108 -8.28 4.84 -12.14
N GLY A 109 -9.32 5.39 -11.50
CA GLY A 109 -10.68 5.41 -12.02
C GLY A 109 -11.58 4.27 -11.55
N GLY A 110 -11.12 3.46 -10.60
CA GLY A 110 -11.95 2.48 -9.89
C GLY A 110 -12.89 3.16 -8.88
N VAL A 111 -13.82 2.40 -8.35
CA VAL A 111 -14.77 2.89 -7.34
C VAL A 111 -14.50 2.17 -6.02
N VAL A 112 -14.24 2.95 -4.98
CA VAL A 112 -14.11 2.45 -3.61
C VAL A 112 -15.34 2.85 -2.82
N SER A 113 -15.94 1.89 -2.15
CA SER A 113 -17.13 2.15 -1.34
C SER A 113 -17.17 1.28 -0.09
N LYS A 114 -17.93 1.74 0.89
CA LYS A 114 -18.20 0.98 2.09
C LYS A 114 -19.07 -0.24 1.77
N SER A 115 -18.64 -1.42 2.20
CA SER A 115 -19.41 -2.65 2.00
C SER A 115 -20.71 -2.61 2.78
N ASP A 116 -21.81 -2.98 2.14
CA ASP A 116 -23.12 -3.17 2.75
C ASP A 116 -23.17 -4.42 3.67
N LYS A 117 -22.20 -5.31 3.52
CA LYS A 117 -22.04 -6.54 4.34
C LYS A 117 -21.31 -6.28 5.66
N GLY A 118 -20.88 -5.05 5.93
CA GLY A 118 -20.15 -4.69 7.14
C GLY A 118 -18.65 -5.02 7.07
N TRP A 119 -18.04 -5.23 8.24
CA TRP A 119 -16.64 -5.49 8.40
C TRP A 119 -16.26 -6.92 7.99
N GLY A 120 -15.29 -7.05 7.11
CA GLY A 120 -14.60 -8.31 6.83
C GLY A 120 -13.39 -8.46 7.76
N VAL A 121 -13.56 -9.27 8.83
CA VAL A 121 -12.49 -9.53 9.79
C VAL A 121 -12.22 -11.03 9.84
N GLY A 122 -10.96 -11.42 9.69
CA GLY A 122 -10.54 -12.81 9.78
C GLY A 122 -9.73 -13.26 8.57
N ILE A 123 -9.69 -14.56 8.32
CA ILE A 123 -8.97 -15.13 7.18
C ILE A 123 -9.90 -15.14 5.97
N ASN A 124 -9.57 -14.34 4.97
CA ASN A 124 -10.21 -14.36 3.67
C ASN A 124 -9.45 -15.29 2.71
N VAL A 125 -10.21 -16.02 1.89
CA VAL A 125 -9.68 -16.92 0.87
C VAL A 125 -9.90 -16.28 -0.49
N TYR A 126 -8.81 -16.06 -1.21
CA TYR A 126 -8.82 -15.48 -2.55
C TYR A 126 -8.47 -16.55 -3.58
N GLU A 127 -9.24 -16.62 -4.65
CA GLU A 127 -8.89 -17.45 -5.81
C GLU A 127 -7.82 -16.70 -6.62
N LEU A 128 -6.67 -17.34 -6.78
CA LEU A 128 -5.63 -16.85 -7.68
C LEU A 128 -6.01 -17.26 -9.09
N GLY A 129 -6.51 -16.31 -9.89
CA GLY A 129 -6.70 -16.50 -11.32
C GLY A 129 -5.36 -16.64 -12.05
N ASP A 130 -5.37 -16.46 -13.36
CA ASP A 130 -4.17 -16.52 -14.23
C ASP A 130 -3.21 -15.32 -14.04
N ALA A 131 -3.20 -14.71 -12.86
CA ALA A 131 -2.30 -13.63 -12.53
C ALA A 131 -0.84 -14.10 -12.60
N PRO A 132 0.05 -13.36 -13.28
CA PRO A 132 1.42 -13.77 -13.53
C PRO A 132 2.31 -13.61 -12.28
N PHE A 133 1.95 -14.26 -11.18
CA PHE A 133 2.86 -14.40 -10.06
C PHE A 133 3.96 -15.37 -10.47
N LYS A 134 5.16 -14.85 -10.69
CA LYS A 134 6.38 -15.64 -10.91
C LYS A 134 6.74 -16.39 -9.60
N GLY A 135 5.99 -17.35 -9.25
CA GLY A 135 6.17 -18.16 -8.03
C GLY A 135 5.37 -19.44 -8.11
N GLY A 136 4.58 -19.62 -9.17
CA GLY A 136 3.89 -20.89 -9.46
C GLY A 136 2.81 -21.27 -8.44
N GLN A 137 2.37 -20.37 -7.57
CA GLN A 137 1.21 -20.63 -6.73
C GLN A 137 -0.05 -20.45 -7.58
N THR A 138 -0.65 -21.55 -7.96
CA THR A 138 -2.01 -21.62 -8.48
C THR A 138 -2.93 -22.07 -7.34
N GLY A 139 -4.17 -21.57 -7.32
CA GLY A 139 -5.17 -22.01 -6.35
C GLY A 139 -5.58 -20.89 -5.40
N GLN A 140 -5.58 -21.15 -4.10
CA GLN A 140 -6.13 -20.24 -3.12
C GLN A 140 -5.05 -19.55 -2.29
N LEU A 141 -5.19 -18.24 -2.10
CA LEU A 141 -4.40 -17.44 -1.18
C LEU A 141 -5.25 -17.10 0.06
N LYS A 142 -4.72 -17.41 1.24
CA LYS A 142 -5.36 -17.06 2.52
C LYS A 142 -4.65 -15.85 3.11
N LEU A 143 -5.37 -14.77 3.30
CA LEU A 143 -4.86 -13.53 3.92
C LEU A 143 -5.73 -13.13 5.10
N ILE A 144 -5.08 -12.59 6.13
CA ILE A 144 -5.79 -11.93 7.23
C ILE A 144 -6.31 -10.59 6.69
N ALA A 145 -7.60 -10.35 6.86
CA ALA A 145 -8.27 -9.12 6.48
C ALA A 145 -8.88 -8.44 7.71
N SER A 146 -8.89 -7.12 7.71
CA SER A 146 -9.61 -6.29 8.66
C SER A 146 -9.96 -4.98 7.96
N HIS A 147 -11.02 -5.01 7.16
CA HIS A 147 -11.48 -3.82 6.43
C HIS A 147 -12.99 -3.91 6.17
N GLN A 148 -13.60 -2.77 5.92
CA GLN A 148 -15.00 -2.67 5.52
C GLN A 148 -15.11 -2.15 4.07
N ASP A 149 -14.15 -1.35 3.62
CA ASP A 149 -14.19 -0.74 2.30
C ASP A 149 -13.76 -1.74 1.23
N GLN A 150 -14.40 -1.66 0.07
CA GLN A 150 -14.21 -2.56 -1.07
C GLN A 150 -13.93 -1.74 -2.33
N VAL A 151 -13.18 -2.34 -3.24
CA VAL A 151 -12.95 -1.85 -4.60
C VAL A 151 -13.98 -2.45 -5.54
#